data_155268b92686ab7af0f2b5543b7073c3
#
_entry.id   155268b92686ab7af0f2b5543b7073c3
#
_cell.length_a   1.000
_cell.length_b   1.000
_cell.length_c   1.000
_cell.angle_alpha   90.00
_cell.angle_beta   90.00
_cell.angle_gamma   90.00
#
_symmetry.space_group_name_H-M   'P 1'
#
loop_
_entity.id
_entity.type
_entity.pdbx_description
1 polymer ?
#
loop_
_entity_poly.entity_id
_entity_poly.type
_entity_poly.pdbx_seq_one_letter_code
_entity_poly.pdbx_strand_id
1 'polypeptide(L)'
;ECYSKNFPDINFDNTDINKVDYEKIPKHTLLVGGFPCQDYSVATSQAKGLQGKKGVLWWNIYDIVKVKKPKYLLLENVDRLLNSPSKQRGRDFAVILACLRDENYSVEWRMINAADYGFPQKRRRVFIFACKNTTKFGKKMNKEQGESWILKSGFFAKDFPVKIKSFDTGIQNDLFPF
;
A
#
# COMPACT_ATOMS: atom_id res chain seq x y z
N GLU A 1 -2.54 -5.37 -25.12
CA GLU A 1 -2.02 -4.84 -26.40
C GLU A 1 -1.14 -3.61 -26.19
N CYS A 2 -1.62 -2.53 -25.51
CA CYS A 2 -0.83 -1.31 -25.29
C CYS A 2 0.44 -1.59 -24.46
N TYR A 3 0.30 -2.34 -23.37
CA TYR A 3 1.44 -2.67 -22.49
C TYR A 3 2.52 -3.46 -23.24
N SER A 4 2.14 -4.52 -23.96
CA SER A 4 3.09 -5.37 -24.72
C SER A 4 3.78 -4.61 -25.85
N LYS A 5 3.12 -3.61 -26.45
CA LYS A 5 3.74 -2.76 -27.47
C LYS A 5 4.82 -1.82 -26.89
N ASN A 6 4.59 -1.32 -25.66
CA ASN A 6 5.55 -0.41 -25.00
C ASN A 6 6.69 -1.16 -24.31
N PHE A 7 6.50 -2.42 -23.97
CA PHE A 7 7.45 -3.25 -23.23
C PHE A 7 7.58 -4.63 -23.88
N PRO A 8 8.15 -4.73 -25.09
CA PRO A 8 8.20 -5.98 -25.86
C PRO A 8 9.05 -7.08 -25.21
N ASP A 9 10.06 -6.68 -24.43
CA ASP A 9 11.01 -7.61 -23.79
C ASP A 9 10.52 -8.16 -22.44
N ILE A 10 9.30 -7.76 -22.00
CA ILE A 10 8.76 -8.22 -20.73
C ILE A 10 7.87 -9.43 -20.96
N ASN A 11 8.07 -10.47 -20.16
CA ASN A 11 7.15 -11.60 -20.11
C ASN A 11 5.82 -11.15 -19.50
N PHE A 12 4.83 -10.93 -20.37
CA PHE A 12 3.51 -10.42 -20.02
C PHE A 12 2.49 -11.55 -20.04
N ASP A 13 1.89 -11.82 -18.87
CA ASP A 13 0.77 -12.72 -18.73
C ASP A 13 -0.53 -11.91 -18.54
N ASN A 14 -1.51 -12.11 -19.40
CA ASN A 14 -2.82 -11.43 -19.36
C ASN A 14 -3.91 -12.28 -18.67
N THR A 15 -3.53 -13.31 -17.96
CA THR A 15 -4.48 -14.16 -17.26
C THR A 15 -5.12 -13.38 -16.11
N ASP A 16 -6.43 -13.53 -15.92
CA ASP A 16 -7.13 -13.00 -14.75
C ASP A 16 -6.47 -13.54 -13.47
N ILE A 17 -6.07 -12.64 -12.57
CA ILE A 17 -5.35 -12.98 -11.34
C ILE A 17 -6.08 -14.02 -10.48
N ASN A 18 -7.42 -14.09 -10.57
CA ASN A 18 -8.23 -15.10 -9.88
C ASN A 18 -8.05 -16.51 -10.46
N LYS A 19 -7.44 -16.63 -11.65
CA LYS A 19 -7.20 -17.90 -12.34
C LYS A 19 -5.72 -18.28 -12.36
N VAL A 20 -4.86 -17.39 -11.85
CA VAL A 20 -3.41 -17.63 -11.83
C VAL A 20 -3.08 -18.66 -10.74
N ASP A 21 -2.29 -19.65 -11.12
CA ASP A 21 -1.63 -20.54 -10.17
C ASP A 21 -0.43 -19.81 -9.56
N TYR A 22 -0.57 -19.38 -8.32
CA TYR A 22 0.46 -18.57 -7.64
C TYR A 22 1.79 -19.33 -7.47
N GLU A 23 1.76 -20.67 -7.46
CA GLU A 23 2.99 -21.47 -7.39
C GLU A 23 3.83 -21.36 -8.68
N LYS A 24 3.20 -21.05 -9.81
CA LYS A 24 3.89 -20.87 -11.09
C LYS A 24 4.47 -19.48 -11.29
N ILE A 25 4.08 -18.51 -10.45
CA ILE A 25 4.69 -17.17 -10.51
C ILE A 25 6.19 -17.29 -10.25
N PRO A 26 7.07 -16.70 -11.07
CA PRO A 26 8.51 -16.72 -10.84
C PRO A 26 8.88 -16.12 -9.47
N LYS A 27 9.92 -16.64 -8.84
CA LYS A 27 10.46 -16.05 -7.61
C LYS A 27 10.95 -14.63 -7.90
N HIS A 28 10.51 -13.67 -7.10
CA HIS A 28 10.84 -12.26 -7.28
C HIS A 28 11.22 -11.60 -5.96
N THR A 29 12.00 -10.54 -6.04
CA THR A 29 12.46 -9.80 -4.87
C THR A 29 11.49 -8.68 -4.48
N LEU A 30 10.84 -8.08 -5.46
CA LEU A 30 9.88 -6.98 -5.32
C LEU A 30 8.56 -7.37 -5.96
N LEU A 31 7.47 -7.17 -5.25
CA LEU A 31 6.11 -7.20 -5.77
C LEU A 31 5.56 -5.79 -5.85
N VAL A 32 5.16 -5.36 -7.03
CA VAL A 32 4.50 -4.06 -7.25
C VAL A 32 3.08 -4.30 -7.70
N GLY A 33 2.13 -3.55 -7.17
CA GLY A 33 0.74 -3.69 -7.59
C GLY A 33 -0.16 -2.56 -7.14
N GLY A 34 -1.16 -2.25 -7.97
CA GLY A 34 -2.31 -1.44 -7.59
C GLY A 34 -3.54 -2.34 -7.50
N PHE A 35 -4.43 -2.10 -6.56
CA PHE A 35 -5.68 -2.83 -6.44
C PHE A 35 -6.86 -1.87 -6.27
N PRO A 36 -8.01 -2.15 -6.90
CA PRO A 36 -9.15 -1.26 -6.84
C PRO A 36 -9.77 -1.23 -5.45
N CYS A 37 -10.27 -0.05 -5.07
CA CYS A 37 -11.01 0.18 -3.83
C CYS A 37 -12.53 -0.02 -4.01
N GLN A 38 -12.97 -0.63 -5.12
CA GLN A 38 -14.39 -0.64 -5.50
C GLN A 38 -15.29 -1.43 -4.56
N ASP A 39 -14.77 -2.50 -3.95
CA ASP A 39 -15.54 -3.33 -3.02
C ASP A 39 -15.45 -2.85 -1.56
N TYR A 40 -14.69 -1.82 -1.29
CA TYR A 40 -14.71 -1.10 -0.02
C TYR A 40 -15.76 0.02 -0.01
N SER A 41 -16.29 0.42 -1.16
CA SER A 41 -17.32 1.42 -1.26
C SER A 41 -18.71 0.77 -1.30
N VAL A 42 -19.27 0.57 -0.21
CA VAL A 42 -20.52 1.11 0.22
C VAL A 42 -21.45 1.65 -0.88
N ALA A 43 -22.06 0.78 -1.61
CA ALA A 43 -23.35 1.13 -2.20
C ALA A 43 -24.46 0.21 -1.67
N THR A 44 -24.15 -0.70 -0.77
CA THR A 44 -25.16 -1.57 -0.17
C THR A 44 -24.99 -1.66 1.33
N SER A 45 -26.09 -1.55 2.05
CA SER A 45 -26.24 -1.74 3.49
C SER A 45 -25.78 -3.11 4.02
N GLN A 46 -25.13 -3.92 3.19
CA GLN A 46 -24.57 -5.25 3.46
C GLN A 46 -23.07 -5.35 3.17
N ALA A 47 -22.34 -4.24 3.15
CA ALA A 47 -20.91 -4.25 2.90
C ALA A 47 -20.17 -5.03 4.01
N LYS A 48 -19.83 -6.27 3.71
CA LYS A 48 -19.09 -7.19 4.58
C LYS A 48 -17.58 -6.92 4.60
N GLY A 49 -17.13 -5.73 4.19
CA GLY A 49 -15.71 -5.34 4.17
C GLY A 49 -14.86 -6.36 3.41
N LEU A 50 -13.66 -6.65 3.93
CA LEU A 50 -12.76 -7.69 3.40
C LEU A 50 -13.33 -9.12 3.46
N GLN A 51 -14.46 -9.34 4.12
CA GLN A 51 -15.17 -10.63 4.16
C GLN A 51 -16.18 -10.79 3.02
N GLY A 52 -16.38 -9.77 2.19
CA GLY A 52 -17.28 -9.79 1.04
C GLY A 52 -16.76 -10.68 -0.08
N LYS A 53 -17.67 -11.34 -0.80
CA LYS A 53 -17.46 -12.27 -1.90
C LYS A 53 -16.44 -11.77 -2.95
N LYS A 54 -15.70 -12.75 -3.52
CA LYS A 54 -15.05 -12.76 -4.85
C LYS A 54 -14.81 -11.38 -5.47
N GLY A 55 -13.65 -10.75 -5.23
CA GLY A 55 -13.32 -9.53 -5.94
C GLY A 55 -12.46 -8.54 -5.19
N VAL A 56 -12.13 -8.80 -3.94
CA VAL A 56 -11.16 -7.95 -3.26
C VAL A 56 -9.77 -8.40 -3.66
N LEU A 57 -9.21 -7.78 -4.70
CA LEU A 57 -7.89 -8.11 -5.23
C LEU A 57 -6.76 -8.04 -4.20
N TRP A 58 -7.01 -7.45 -3.05
CA TRP A 58 -6.11 -7.54 -1.90
C TRP A 58 -5.80 -8.99 -1.53
N TRP A 59 -6.79 -9.87 -1.50
CA TRP A 59 -6.55 -11.27 -1.11
C TRP A 59 -5.69 -12.01 -2.11
N ASN A 60 -5.83 -11.72 -3.40
CA ASN A 60 -4.93 -12.27 -4.42
C ASN A 60 -3.47 -11.82 -4.17
N ILE A 61 -3.27 -10.52 -3.88
CA ILE A 61 -1.95 -10.00 -3.53
C ILE A 61 -1.41 -10.69 -2.27
N TYR A 62 -2.25 -10.83 -1.24
CA TYR A 62 -1.85 -11.45 0.02
C TYR A 62 -1.49 -12.94 -0.15
N ASP A 63 -2.24 -13.68 -0.98
CA ASP A 63 -1.93 -15.07 -1.29
C ASP A 63 -0.60 -15.19 -2.05
N ILE A 64 -0.33 -14.31 -3.00
CA ILE A 64 0.98 -14.24 -3.67
C ILE A 64 2.09 -13.95 -2.65
N VAL A 65 1.87 -13.04 -1.71
CA VAL A 65 2.83 -12.71 -0.65
C VAL A 65 3.12 -13.92 0.22
N LYS A 66 2.11 -14.69 0.61
CA LYS A 66 2.28 -15.92 1.40
C LYS A 66 3.10 -16.99 0.67
N VAL A 67 2.81 -17.18 -0.62
CA VAL A 67 3.47 -18.20 -1.44
C VAL A 67 4.88 -17.79 -1.83
N LYS A 68 5.06 -16.57 -2.34
CA LYS A 68 6.34 -16.12 -2.93
C LYS A 68 7.26 -15.42 -1.95
N LYS A 69 6.73 -14.85 -0.86
CA LYS A 69 7.48 -14.20 0.22
C LYS A 69 8.52 -13.17 -0.30
N PRO A 70 8.13 -12.23 -1.19
CA PRO A 70 9.06 -11.25 -1.74
C PRO A 70 9.71 -10.44 -0.63
N LYS A 71 10.94 -9.94 -0.85
CA LYS A 71 11.63 -9.12 0.16
C LYS A 71 10.97 -7.75 0.35
N TYR A 72 10.39 -7.22 -0.72
CA TYR A 72 9.79 -5.88 -0.76
C TYR A 72 8.45 -5.89 -1.47
N LEU A 73 7.58 -5.01 -1.03
CA LEU A 73 6.28 -4.72 -1.65
C LEU A 73 6.18 -3.21 -1.88
N LEU A 74 5.62 -2.82 -3.01
CA LEU A 74 5.21 -1.44 -3.27
C LEU A 74 3.80 -1.47 -3.84
N LEU A 75 2.84 -1.05 -3.04
CA LEU A 75 1.42 -1.12 -3.40
C LEU A 75 0.84 0.29 -3.52
N GLU A 76 -0.12 0.46 -4.41
CA GLU A 76 -0.84 1.71 -4.62
C GLU A 76 -2.33 1.52 -4.42
N ASN A 77 -2.97 2.54 -3.84
CA ASN A 77 -4.42 2.61 -3.75
C ASN A 77 -4.90 4.07 -3.70
N VAL A 78 -6.21 4.25 -3.82
CA VAL A 78 -6.83 5.57 -3.62
C VAL A 78 -6.82 5.96 -2.14
N ASP A 79 -6.83 7.26 -1.85
CA ASP A 79 -6.83 7.80 -0.48
C ASP A 79 -8.02 7.33 0.37
N ARG A 80 -9.14 6.98 -0.28
CA ARG A 80 -10.33 6.43 0.37
C ARG A 80 -10.05 5.15 1.15
N LEU A 81 -9.03 4.37 0.80
CA LEU A 81 -8.63 3.17 1.54
C LEU A 81 -8.39 3.47 3.03
N LEU A 82 -7.79 4.63 3.34
CA LEU A 82 -7.48 5.02 4.72
C LEU A 82 -8.75 5.30 5.56
N ASN A 83 -9.89 5.50 4.92
CA ASN A 83 -11.16 5.81 5.58
C ASN A 83 -12.23 4.74 5.34
N SER A 84 -11.87 3.59 4.77
CA SER A 84 -12.79 2.50 4.46
C SER A 84 -12.89 1.50 5.63
N PRO A 85 -14.09 0.93 5.89
CA PRO A 85 -15.38 1.37 5.41
C PRO A 85 -15.89 2.60 6.18
N SER A 86 -16.85 3.32 5.62
CA SER A 86 -17.33 4.60 6.21
C SER A 86 -17.85 4.50 7.65
N LYS A 87 -18.42 3.35 8.02
CA LYS A 87 -18.94 3.08 9.38
C LYS A 87 -17.86 2.64 10.38
N GLN A 88 -16.70 2.21 9.89
CA GLN A 88 -15.55 1.75 10.70
C GLN A 88 -14.26 2.24 10.04
N ARG A 89 -14.08 3.56 10.07
CA ARG A 89 -12.99 4.23 9.36
C ARG A 89 -11.63 3.60 9.66
N GLY A 90 -10.92 3.25 8.59
CA GLY A 90 -9.59 2.68 8.66
C GLY A 90 -9.52 1.16 8.92
N ARG A 91 -10.64 0.49 9.17
CA ARG A 91 -10.64 -0.96 9.44
C ARG A 91 -9.99 -1.77 8.33
N ASP A 92 -10.35 -1.49 7.08
CA ASP A 92 -9.84 -2.27 5.95
C ASP A 92 -8.31 -2.06 5.79
N PHE A 93 -7.86 -0.83 5.98
CA PHE A 93 -6.42 -0.55 5.99
C PHE A 93 -5.70 -1.23 7.16
N ALA A 94 -6.30 -1.22 8.35
CA ALA A 94 -5.77 -1.91 9.52
C ALA A 94 -5.63 -3.43 9.29
N VAL A 95 -6.59 -4.04 8.59
CA VAL A 95 -6.50 -5.47 8.21
C VAL A 95 -5.34 -5.71 7.25
N ILE A 96 -5.12 -4.84 6.26
CA ILE A 96 -3.97 -4.93 5.36
C ILE A 96 -2.67 -4.88 6.17
N LEU A 97 -2.55 -3.93 7.09
CA LEU A 97 -1.36 -3.80 7.94
C LEU A 97 -1.16 -5.04 8.83
N ALA A 98 -2.23 -5.58 9.41
CA ALA A 98 -2.19 -6.79 10.21
C ALA A 98 -1.73 -8.01 9.39
N CYS A 99 -2.29 -8.21 8.20
CA CYS A 99 -1.88 -9.28 7.29
C CYS A 99 -0.38 -9.21 6.94
N LEU A 100 0.13 -8.01 6.63
CA LEU A 100 1.55 -7.84 6.32
C LEU A 100 2.44 -8.06 7.53
N ARG A 101 2.03 -7.60 8.71
CA ARG A 101 2.73 -7.85 9.97
C ARG A 101 2.81 -9.36 10.27
N ASP A 102 1.72 -10.08 10.11
CA ASP A 102 1.66 -11.53 10.37
C ASP A 102 2.58 -12.32 9.42
N GLU A 103 2.85 -11.75 8.23
CA GLU A 103 3.85 -12.26 7.28
C GLU A 103 5.26 -11.70 7.53
N ASN A 104 5.52 -11.09 8.69
CA ASN A 104 6.82 -10.53 9.09
C ASN A 104 7.33 -9.41 8.18
N TYR A 105 6.44 -8.50 7.76
CA TYR A 105 6.82 -7.26 7.09
C TYR A 105 6.68 -6.06 8.03
N SER A 106 7.65 -5.15 7.95
CA SER A 106 7.50 -3.76 8.42
C SER A 106 6.89 -2.94 7.30
N VAL A 107 5.99 -2.03 7.63
CA VAL A 107 5.20 -1.26 6.67
C VAL A 107 5.35 0.23 6.91
N GLU A 108 5.60 0.97 5.85
CA GLU A 108 5.51 2.41 5.77
C GLU A 108 4.50 2.79 4.70
N TRP A 109 3.67 3.78 4.95
CA TRP A 109 2.76 4.30 3.93
C TRP A 109 2.80 5.81 3.87
N ARG A 110 2.46 6.37 2.72
CA ARG A 110 2.37 7.80 2.51
C ARG A 110 1.24 8.15 1.57
N MET A 111 0.46 9.17 1.93
CA MET A 111 -0.45 9.79 0.99
C MET A 111 0.31 10.83 0.18
N ILE A 112 0.33 10.64 -1.12
CA ILE A 112 1.02 11.50 -2.08
C ILE A 112 -0.02 12.13 -2.99
N ASN A 113 0.00 13.46 -3.09
CA ASN A 113 -0.78 14.20 -4.06
C ASN A 113 0.16 14.74 -5.14
N ALA A 114 -0.04 14.37 -6.38
CA ALA A 114 0.84 14.75 -7.48
C ALA A 114 1.04 16.26 -7.59
N ALA A 115 0.01 17.06 -7.30
CA ALA A 115 0.09 18.53 -7.33
C ALA A 115 1.10 19.11 -6.32
N ASP A 116 1.36 18.42 -5.20
CA ASP A 116 2.29 18.90 -4.17
C ASP A 116 3.75 18.73 -4.61
N TYR A 117 3.99 18.00 -5.70
CA TYR A 117 5.29 17.67 -6.27
C TYR A 117 5.47 18.22 -7.69
N GLY A 118 4.70 19.26 -8.06
CA GLY A 118 4.87 20.00 -9.32
C GLY A 118 4.11 19.46 -10.53
N PHE A 119 3.27 18.47 -10.37
CA PHE A 119 2.43 17.97 -11.46
C PHE A 119 1.10 18.75 -11.54
N PRO A 120 0.60 19.09 -12.74
CA PRO A 120 -0.64 19.84 -12.92
C PRO A 120 -1.90 18.97 -12.73
N GLN A 121 -1.86 18.05 -11.76
CA GLN A 121 -2.96 17.14 -11.49
C GLN A 121 -3.15 16.95 -9.98
N LYS A 122 -4.32 17.29 -9.49
CA LYS A 122 -4.72 16.95 -8.11
C LYS A 122 -5.09 15.45 -8.05
N ARG A 123 -4.08 14.61 -7.79
CA ARG A 123 -4.22 13.15 -7.73
C ARG A 123 -3.64 12.63 -6.42
N ARG A 124 -4.50 12.33 -5.49
CA ARG A 124 -4.13 11.76 -4.18
C ARG A 124 -4.15 10.25 -4.25
N ARG A 125 -3.05 9.64 -3.80
CA ARG A 125 -2.89 8.19 -3.71
C ARG A 125 -2.17 7.81 -2.44
N VAL A 126 -2.55 6.70 -1.85
CA VAL A 126 -1.77 6.07 -0.79
C VAL A 126 -0.82 5.06 -1.42
N PHE A 127 0.46 5.23 -1.11
CA PHE A 127 1.49 4.26 -1.43
C PHE A 127 1.88 3.53 -0.16
N ILE A 128 1.98 2.20 -0.25
CA ILE A 128 2.31 1.31 0.85
C ILE A 128 3.59 0.60 0.47
N PHE A 129 4.65 0.88 1.19
CA PHE A 129 5.90 0.15 1.09
C PHE A 129 6.00 -0.83 2.24
N ALA A 130 6.33 -2.09 1.95
CA ALA A 130 6.58 -3.09 2.98
C ALA A 130 7.89 -3.84 2.69
N CYS A 131 8.61 -4.19 3.74
CA CYS A 131 9.83 -4.97 3.62
C CYS A 131 9.91 -6.04 4.69
N LYS A 132 10.45 -7.21 4.33
CA LYS A 132 10.71 -8.29 5.30
C LYS A 132 11.60 -7.81 6.44
N ASN A 133 11.22 -8.13 7.68
CA ASN A 133 11.99 -7.78 8.89
C ASN A 133 13.42 -8.35 8.88
N THR A 134 13.67 -9.37 8.07
CA THR A 134 14.99 -9.97 7.89
C THR A 134 15.95 -9.14 7.01
N THR A 135 15.40 -8.19 6.23
CA THR A 135 16.22 -7.30 5.38
C THR A 135 16.95 -6.25 6.22
N LYS A 136 18.04 -5.69 5.68
CA LYS A 136 18.76 -4.57 6.32
C LYS A 136 17.82 -3.38 6.53
N PHE A 137 16.97 -3.08 5.55
CA PHE A 137 16.02 -1.99 5.63
C PHE A 137 14.91 -2.25 6.67
N GLY A 138 14.35 -3.47 6.70
CA GLY A 138 13.35 -3.87 7.70
C GLY A 138 13.90 -3.81 9.14
N LYS A 139 15.13 -4.26 9.36
CA LYS A 139 15.81 -4.11 10.66
C LYS A 139 15.97 -2.65 11.06
N LYS A 140 16.37 -1.79 10.09
CA LYS A 140 16.49 -0.35 10.34
C LYS A 140 15.14 0.27 10.68
N MET A 141 14.10 -0.05 9.91
CA MET A 141 12.74 0.45 10.11
C MET A 141 12.17 0.06 11.49
N ASN A 142 12.45 -1.15 11.96
CA ASN A 142 12.03 -1.58 13.30
C ASN A 142 12.82 -0.89 14.43
N LYS A 143 14.02 -0.44 14.17
CA LYS A 143 14.87 0.25 15.15
C LYS A 143 14.61 1.75 15.22
N GLU A 144 14.42 2.38 14.05
CA GLU A 144 14.21 3.82 13.90
C GLU A 144 12.72 4.06 13.60
N GLN A 145 11.92 4.30 14.65
CA GLN A 145 10.49 4.56 14.52
C GLN A 145 10.18 6.04 14.76
N GLY A 146 8.97 6.45 14.38
CA GLY A 146 8.43 7.77 14.66
C GLY A 146 8.84 8.85 13.66
N GLU A 147 8.84 10.09 14.13
CA GLU A 147 8.97 11.29 13.31
C GLU A 147 10.27 11.31 12.50
N SER A 148 11.40 10.96 13.11
CA SER A 148 12.70 10.93 12.42
C SER A 148 12.69 9.96 11.24
N TRP A 149 12.01 8.82 11.37
CA TRP A 149 11.84 7.89 10.27
C TRP A 149 11.03 8.52 9.13
N ILE A 150 9.86 9.05 9.44
CA ILE A 150 8.94 9.63 8.45
C ILE A 150 9.57 10.81 7.70
N LEU A 151 10.35 11.64 8.39
CA LEU A 151 10.89 12.88 7.84
C LEU A 151 12.27 12.72 7.18
N LYS A 152 13.10 11.79 7.65
CA LYS A 152 14.52 11.73 7.27
C LYS A 152 14.97 10.39 6.70
N SER A 153 14.62 9.28 7.33
CA SER A 153 15.22 7.96 7.08
C SER A 153 14.31 6.98 6.35
N GLY A 154 13.01 7.25 6.28
CA GLY A 154 12.00 6.37 5.69
C GLY A 154 12.13 6.23 4.18
N PHE A 155 11.44 5.24 3.65
CA PHE A 155 11.44 4.94 2.22
C PHE A 155 10.98 6.12 1.37
N PHE A 156 9.95 6.83 1.83
CA PHE A 156 9.40 7.98 1.11
C PHE A 156 10.06 9.32 1.48
N ALA A 157 10.90 9.36 2.51
CA ALA A 157 11.35 10.62 3.11
C ALA A 157 12.13 11.53 2.14
N LYS A 158 13.00 10.94 1.33
CA LYS A 158 13.87 11.67 0.41
C LYS A 158 13.11 12.23 -0.79
N ASP A 159 12.32 11.38 -1.45
CA ASP A 159 11.73 11.70 -2.74
C ASP A 159 10.33 12.33 -2.60
N PHE A 160 9.69 12.09 -1.46
CA PHE A 160 8.39 12.64 -1.10
C PHE A 160 8.42 13.26 0.29
N PRO A 161 9.20 14.33 0.50
CA PRO A 161 9.32 14.96 1.81
C PRO A 161 7.98 15.51 2.29
N VAL A 162 7.70 15.32 3.58
CA VAL A 162 6.55 15.94 4.23
C VAL A 162 6.89 17.40 4.52
N LYS A 163 6.12 18.33 3.96
CA LYS A 163 6.18 19.72 4.34
C LYS A 163 5.45 19.89 5.66
N ILE A 164 6.18 19.93 6.76
CA ILE A 164 5.62 20.36 8.04
C ILE A 164 5.35 21.85 7.85
N LYS A 165 4.08 22.24 7.77
CA LYS A 165 3.72 23.63 8.04
C LYS A 165 4.07 23.83 9.50
N SER A 166 4.95 24.80 9.79
CA SER A 166 5.15 25.26 11.15
C SER A 166 3.78 25.69 11.67
N PHE A 167 3.17 24.87 12.50
CA PHE A 167 2.02 25.30 13.27
C PHE A 167 2.57 26.26 14.31
N ASP A 168 2.30 27.54 14.11
CA ASP A 168 2.41 28.52 15.17
C ASP A 168 1.56 28.00 16.34
N THR A 169 2.24 27.54 17.35
CA THR A 169 1.85 27.30 18.76
C THR A 169 0.34 27.27 19.06
N GLY A 170 -0.36 26.35 18.51
CA GLY A 170 -1.68 25.96 18.98
C GLY A 170 -1.73 24.47 18.98
N ILE A 171 -1.58 23.88 20.12
CA ILE A 171 -1.66 22.46 20.40
C ILE A 171 -2.81 21.83 19.64
N GLN A 172 -2.50 21.10 18.55
CA GLN A 172 -3.38 20.05 18.05
C GLN A 172 -2.52 18.95 17.44
N ASN A 173 -2.38 17.86 18.18
CA ASN A 173 -1.82 16.59 17.77
C ASN A 173 -2.78 15.87 16.83
N ASP A 174 -3.09 16.45 15.68
CA ASP A 174 -3.95 15.83 14.65
C ASP A 174 -3.14 15.03 13.61
N LEU A 175 -1.95 14.57 14.00
CA LEU A 175 -1.14 13.71 13.11
C LEU A 175 -1.68 12.28 13.00
N PHE A 176 -2.57 11.86 13.88
CA PHE A 176 -3.24 10.57 13.85
C PHE A 176 -4.67 10.72 14.39
N PRO A 177 -5.66 10.97 13.54
CA PRO A 177 -7.03 10.72 13.96
C PRO A 177 -7.20 9.20 14.04
N PHE A 178 -7.19 8.67 15.25
CA PHE A 178 -7.66 7.32 15.57
C PHE A 178 -9.15 7.18 15.34
#